data_184ca24f5d0f3b18e34e27e13c7be9bb
#
_entry.id   184ca24f5d0f3b18e34e27e13c7be9bb
#
_cell.length_a   1.000
_cell.length_b   1.000
_cell.length_c   1.000
_cell.angle_alpha   90.00
_cell.angle_beta   90.00
_cell.angle_gamma   90.00
#
_symmetry.space_group_name_H-M   'P 1'
#
loop_
_entity.id
_entity.type
_entity.pdbx_description
1 polymer ?
#
loop_
_entity_poly.entity_id
_entity_poly.type
_entity_poly.pdbx_seq_one_letter_code
_entity_poly.pdbx_strand_id
1 'polypeptide(L)'
;WMNIFEQTICDWTAKVLNNIDDSRTWDTSSFNELVEKPPNPDMGDYALPCFSFAKSLRRPPFQIAVELAEQLQSYISPETPLISIQAKDSYLNFTVSVAVMAEVVLPDVFCGKYFTEPSNISRERVMIEFSQPNTHKGFHVGHMRNVALGDSLCRIFCYNGYDVVGANYIGDVGAHIAKCLWFYSNYNTETPPEKFRGEWLGELYTHAVKKLDEAEGQEKIKFQKEISQIQQKLEAKDEEFIQEWEKTREWSLMDFQEIYEWLDVSFDHIFYESEVDEEGRQIVIEGEKKGIFQYSEGAIGIDLEEEELGFFMLLKSDGNTLYSSKDLALAQHKFEHFGVKRSIYVVGAEQTLH
;
A
#
# COMPACT_ATOMS: atom_id res chain seq x y z
N TRP A 1 -1.80 -25.37 3.26
CA TRP A 1 -2.68 -26.04 4.23
C TRP A 1 -4.00 -26.30 3.52
N MET A 2 -4.37 -27.59 3.40
CA MET A 2 -5.73 -27.97 2.99
C MET A 2 -6.68 -27.86 4.18
N ASN A 3 -7.87 -27.31 3.94
CA ASN A 3 -8.93 -27.32 4.95
C ASN A 3 -9.62 -28.70 5.00
N ILE A 4 -10.45 -28.92 6.01
CA ILE A 4 -11.13 -30.21 6.24
C ILE A 4 -11.99 -30.64 5.04
N PHE A 5 -12.55 -29.70 4.28
CA PHE A 5 -13.40 -29.99 3.14
C PHE A 5 -12.56 -30.47 1.94
N GLU A 6 -11.48 -29.75 1.62
CA GLU A 6 -10.54 -30.15 0.58
C GLU A 6 -9.90 -31.50 0.90
N GLN A 7 -9.48 -31.70 2.15
CA GLN A 7 -8.94 -32.98 2.60
C GLN A 7 -9.95 -34.11 2.40
N THR A 8 -11.22 -33.90 2.79
CA THR A 8 -12.29 -34.90 2.62
C THR A 8 -12.52 -35.23 1.13
N ILE A 9 -12.55 -34.20 0.27
CA ILE A 9 -12.70 -34.39 -1.19
C ILE A 9 -11.57 -35.26 -1.74
N CYS A 10 -10.32 -34.93 -1.37
CA CYS A 10 -9.15 -35.68 -1.84
C CYS A 10 -9.14 -37.12 -1.32
N ASP A 11 -9.38 -37.32 -0.01
CA ASP A 11 -9.37 -38.66 0.62
C ASP A 11 -10.45 -39.57 0.04
N TRP A 12 -11.67 -39.07 -0.09
CA TRP A 12 -12.78 -39.86 -0.65
C TRP A 12 -12.56 -40.19 -2.11
N THR A 13 -12.08 -39.22 -2.90
CA THR A 13 -11.78 -39.44 -4.32
C THR A 13 -10.64 -40.44 -4.49
N ALA A 14 -9.57 -40.34 -3.71
CA ALA A 14 -8.48 -41.32 -3.71
C ALA A 14 -8.99 -42.73 -3.40
N LYS A 15 -9.83 -42.87 -2.37
CA LYS A 15 -10.38 -44.17 -1.96
C LYS A 15 -11.24 -44.80 -3.05
N VAL A 16 -12.09 -44.00 -3.69
CA VAL A 16 -12.93 -44.52 -4.81
C VAL A 16 -12.09 -44.88 -6.04
N LEU A 17 -11.12 -44.03 -6.41
CA LEU A 17 -10.25 -44.31 -7.56
C LEU A 17 -9.38 -45.53 -7.35
N ASN A 18 -8.87 -45.78 -6.13
CA ASN A 18 -8.14 -47.02 -5.83
C ASN A 18 -8.99 -48.28 -5.88
N ASN A 19 -10.31 -48.16 -5.81
CA ASN A 19 -11.21 -49.32 -6.01
C ASN A 19 -11.53 -49.61 -7.49
N ILE A 20 -11.37 -48.63 -8.37
CA ILE A 20 -11.74 -48.73 -9.81
C ILE A 20 -10.52 -48.73 -10.74
N ASP A 21 -9.33 -48.43 -10.26
CA ASP A 21 -8.08 -48.33 -11.03
C ASP A 21 -6.94 -49.03 -10.31
N ASP A 22 -6.67 -50.26 -10.73
CA ASP A 22 -5.54 -51.08 -10.22
C ASP A 22 -4.20 -50.72 -10.89
N SER A 23 -4.19 -49.78 -11.84
CA SER A 23 -3.00 -49.46 -12.64
C SER A 23 -1.98 -48.59 -11.89
N ARG A 24 -2.45 -47.88 -10.86
CA ARG A 24 -1.63 -47.02 -9.97
C ARG A 24 -2.31 -46.81 -8.63
N THR A 25 -1.52 -46.40 -7.64
CA THR A 25 -2.06 -45.96 -6.36
C THR A 25 -2.36 -44.45 -6.41
N TRP A 26 -3.55 -44.09 -5.99
CA TRP A 26 -3.99 -42.71 -5.83
C TRP A 26 -3.88 -42.34 -4.35
N ASP A 27 -3.22 -41.23 -4.05
CA ASP A 27 -3.11 -40.66 -2.72
C ASP A 27 -3.68 -39.23 -2.69
N THR A 28 -3.86 -38.69 -1.50
CA THR A 28 -4.41 -37.34 -1.31
C THR A 28 -3.60 -36.27 -2.03
N SER A 29 -2.26 -36.42 -2.10
CA SER A 29 -1.37 -35.46 -2.75
C SER A 29 -1.61 -35.36 -4.26
N SER A 30 -2.19 -36.39 -4.87
CA SER A 30 -2.53 -36.40 -6.29
C SER A 30 -3.60 -35.38 -6.68
N PHE A 31 -4.29 -34.79 -5.72
CA PHE A 31 -5.44 -33.90 -5.93
C PHE A 31 -5.25 -32.47 -5.39
N ASN A 32 -4.20 -32.21 -4.62
CA ASN A 32 -4.00 -30.95 -3.89
C ASN A 32 -4.11 -29.69 -4.76
N GLU A 33 -3.66 -29.78 -6.00
CA GLU A 33 -3.69 -28.65 -6.95
C GLU A 33 -4.87 -28.75 -7.93
N LEU A 34 -5.70 -29.79 -7.83
CA LEU A 34 -6.81 -30.02 -8.74
C LEU A 34 -8.14 -29.53 -8.19
N VAL A 35 -8.27 -29.45 -6.84
CA VAL A 35 -9.50 -28.93 -6.23
C VAL A 35 -9.54 -27.42 -6.40
N GLU A 36 -10.58 -26.93 -7.04
CA GLU A 36 -10.76 -25.52 -7.36
C GLU A 36 -12.14 -25.00 -6.94
N LYS A 37 -12.34 -23.68 -6.96
CA LYS A 37 -13.66 -23.08 -6.77
C LYS A 37 -14.38 -23.01 -8.11
N PRO A 38 -15.64 -23.46 -8.18
CA PRO A 38 -16.42 -23.33 -9.41
C PRO A 38 -16.68 -21.83 -9.72
N PRO A 39 -16.80 -21.47 -11.01
CA PRO A 39 -16.99 -20.08 -11.42
C PRO A 39 -18.37 -19.51 -11.01
N ASN A 40 -19.35 -20.38 -10.73
CA ASN A 40 -20.69 -20.00 -10.31
C ASN A 40 -21.01 -20.69 -8.97
N PRO A 41 -21.42 -19.93 -7.93
CA PRO A 41 -21.83 -20.48 -6.63
C PRO A 41 -22.94 -21.54 -6.70
N ASP A 42 -23.82 -21.46 -7.69
CA ASP A 42 -24.89 -22.46 -7.91
C ASP A 42 -24.35 -23.86 -8.28
N MET A 43 -23.07 -23.95 -8.60
CA MET A 43 -22.41 -25.22 -8.93
C MET A 43 -21.79 -25.91 -7.70
N GLY A 44 -21.92 -25.34 -6.52
CA GLY A 44 -21.33 -25.82 -5.28
C GLY A 44 -20.15 -24.97 -4.80
N ASP A 45 -19.46 -25.45 -3.76
CA ASP A 45 -18.38 -24.73 -3.09
C ASP A 45 -17.00 -25.13 -3.62
N TYR A 46 -16.85 -26.38 -4.10
CA TYR A 46 -15.63 -26.91 -4.68
C TYR A 46 -15.92 -27.69 -5.96
N ALA A 47 -14.94 -27.71 -6.86
CA ALA A 47 -14.97 -28.48 -8.10
C ALA A 47 -13.68 -29.29 -8.25
N LEU A 48 -13.80 -30.50 -8.83
CA LEU A 48 -12.67 -31.36 -9.16
C LEU A 48 -12.78 -31.78 -10.64
N PRO A 49 -11.82 -31.36 -11.52
CA PRO A 49 -11.83 -31.69 -12.92
C PRO A 49 -11.47 -33.18 -13.17
N CYS A 50 -12.34 -33.92 -13.84
CA CYS A 50 -12.12 -35.33 -14.13
C CYS A 50 -11.25 -35.58 -15.38
N PHE A 51 -10.79 -34.54 -16.05
CA PHE A 51 -9.85 -34.65 -17.20
C PHE A 51 -8.55 -35.34 -16.82
N SER A 52 -8.06 -35.08 -15.58
CA SER A 52 -6.82 -35.62 -15.03
C SER A 52 -6.83 -37.15 -14.93
N PHE A 53 -8.00 -37.76 -14.84
CA PHE A 53 -8.18 -39.19 -14.68
C PHE A 53 -8.40 -39.92 -16.01
N ALA A 54 -8.78 -39.19 -17.07
CA ALA A 54 -9.17 -39.76 -18.34
C ALA A 54 -8.11 -40.67 -18.98
N LYS A 55 -6.83 -40.27 -18.88
CA LYS A 55 -5.72 -41.02 -19.44
C LYS A 55 -5.46 -42.34 -18.71
N SER A 56 -5.52 -42.32 -17.37
CA SER A 56 -5.32 -43.51 -16.54
C SER A 56 -6.46 -44.49 -16.70
N LEU A 57 -7.68 -44.01 -16.58
CA LEU A 57 -8.88 -44.85 -16.61
C LEU A 57 -9.28 -45.21 -18.05
N ARG A 58 -8.66 -44.62 -19.09
CA ARG A 58 -8.98 -44.80 -20.54
C ARG A 58 -10.47 -44.61 -20.83
N ARG A 59 -11.09 -43.62 -20.22
CA ARG A 59 -12.53 -43.32 -20.28
C ARG A 59 -12.78 -41.81 -20.47
N PRO A 60 -13.91 -41.44 -21.08
CA PRO A 60 -14.28 -40.03 -21.23
C PRO A 60 -14.45 -39.34 -19.84
N PRO A 61 -13.95 -38.10 -19.65
CA PRO A 61 -14.02 -37.40 -18.37
C PRO A 61 -15.42 -37.27 -17.79
N PHE A 62 -16.44 -37.03 -18.63
CA PHE A 62 -17.83 -36.91 -18.16
C PHE A 62 -18.38 -38.22 -17.58
N GLN A 63 -18.00 -39.40 -18.15
CA GLN A 63 -18.38 -40.69 -17.60
C GLN A 63 -17.71 -40.97 -16.26
N ILE A 64 -16.45 -40.57 -16.14
CA ILE A 64 -15.72 -40.67 -14.89
C ILE A 64 -16.39 -39.81 -13.81
N ALA A 65 -16.77 -38.57 -14.15
CA ALA A 65 -17.45 -37.68 -13.24
C ALA A 65 -18.78 -38.26 -12.72
N VAL A 66 -19.60 -38.85 -13.61
CA VAL A 66 -20.86 -39.46 -13.23
C VAL A 66 -20.64 -40.65 -12.29
N GLU A 67 -19.75 -41.57 -12.64
CA GLU A 67 -19.47 -42.74 -11.81
C GLU A 67 -18.90 -42.40 -10.46
N LEU A 68 -17.93 -41.45 -10.43
CA LEU A 68 -17.37 -40.99 -9.16
C LEU A 68 -18.42 -40.31 -8.31
N ALA A 69 -19.31 -39.48 -8.88
CA ALA A 69 -20.40 -38.84 -8.14
C ALA A 69 -21.33 -39.89 -7.49
N GLU A 70 -21.73 -40.93 -8.26
CA GLU A 70 -22.59 -42.00 -7.75
C GLU A 70 -21.92 -42.76 -6.57
N GLN A 71 -20.64 -43.11 -6.70
CA GLN A 71 -19.94 -43.85 -5.66
C GLN A 71 -19.69 -42.96 -4.42
N LEU A 72 -19.26 -41.73 -4.62
CA LEU A 72 -18.98 -40.79 -3.56
C LEU A 72 -20.24 -40.36 -2.78
N GLN A 73 -21.40 -40.35 -3.44
CA GLN A 73 -22.68 -40.04 -2.78
C GLN A 73 -22.98 -41.00 -1.61
N SER A 74 -22.49 -42.23 -1.66
CA SER A 74 -22.64 -43.20 -0.57
C SER A 74 -21.87 -42.86 0.70
N TYR A 75 -20.89 -41.93 0.63
CA TYR A 75 -20.10 -41.48 1.78
C TYR A 75 -20.76 -40.33 2.55
N ILE A 76 -21.81 -39.71 1.95
CA ILE A 76 -22.51 -38.59 2.58
C ILE A 76 -23.42 -39.07 3.72
N SER A 77 -23.27 -38.44 4.86
CA SER A 77 -24.18 -38.56 6.00
C SER A 77 -24.39 -37.18 6.66
N PRO A 78 -25.34 -37.00 7.56
CA PRO A 78 -25.57 -35.72 8.24
C PRO A 78 -24.36 -35.15 8.99
N GLU A 79 -23.40 -36.01 9.35
CA GLU A 79 -22.21 -35.69 10.16
C GLU A 79 -20.97 -35.43 9.27
N THR A 80 -21.08 -35.64 7.96
CA THR A 80 -19.92 -35.45 7.06
C THR A 80 -19.76 -33.99 6.61
N PRO A 81 -18.52 -33.58 6.27
CA PRO A 81 -18.24 -32.20 5.82
C PRO A 81 -18.97 -31.81 4.52
N LEU A 82 -19.38 -32.78 3.71
CA LEU A 82 -20.04 -32.56 2.41
C LEU A 82 -21.50 -33.01 2.47
N ILE A 83 -22.41 -32.26 1.85
CA ILE A 83 -23.85 -32.55 1.81
C ILE A 83 -24.34 -32.95 0.41
N SER A 84 -23.59 -32.63 -0.64
CA SER A 84 -23.94 -32.96 -2.02
C SER A 84 -22.72 -33.15 -2.88
N ILE A 85 -22.77 -34.11 -3.78
CA ILE A 85 -21.75 -34.34 -4.80
C ILE A 85 -22.47 -34.54 -6.11
N GLN A 86 -22.19 -33.72 -7.11
CA GLN A 86 -22.85 -33.73 -8.41
C GLN A 86 -21.86 -33.72 -9.54
N ALA A 87 -22.11 -34.59 -10.55
CA ALA A 87 -21.39 -34.51 -11.80
C ALA A 87 -22.05 -33.44 -12.69
N LYS A 88 -21.27 -32.52 -13.22
CA LYS A 88 -21.71 -31.59 -14.25
C LYS A 88 -20.64 -31.50 -15.32
N ASP A 89 -21.01 -31.89 -16.53
CA ASP A 89 -20.06 -32.04 -17.60
C ASP A 89 -18.92 -33.00 -17.23
N SER A 90 -17.71 -32.50 -17.16
CA SER A 90 -16.52 -33.28 -16.80
C SER A 90 -15.95 -32.91 -15.42
N TYR A 91 -16.79 -32.36 -14.55
CA TYR A 91 -16.43 -31.94 -13.19
C TYR A 91 -17.27 -32.64 -12.14
N LEU A 92 -16.66 -32.93 -11.02
CA LEU A 92 -17.36 -33.22 -9.76
C LEU A 92 -17.51 -31.90 -8.97
N ASN A 93 -18.72 -31.56 -8.64
CA ASN A 93 -19.04 -30.40 -7.81
C ASN A 93 -19.49 -30.84 -6.44
N PHE A 94 -18.93 -30.17 -5.41
CA PHE A 94 -19.15 -30.53 -4.00
C PHE A 94 -19.79 -29.35 -3.28
N THR A 95 -20.80 -29.63 -2.46
CA THR A 95 -21.40 -28.64 -1.57
C THR A 95 -21.06 -29.00 -0.12
N VAL A 96 -20.57 -28.00 0.64
CA VAL A 96 -20.16 -28.21 2.02
C VAL A 96 -21.34 -28.17 2.99
N SER A 97 -21.20 -28.84 4.12
CA SER A 97 -22.12 -28.75 5.24
C SER A 97 -21.90 -27.42 5.98
N VAL A 98 -22.87 -26.54 5.95
CA VAL A 98 -22.84 -25.28 6.72
C VAL A 98 -22.75 -25.56 8.22
N ALA A 99 -23.39 -26.63 8.70
CA ALA A 99 -23.32 -27.02 10.11
C ALA A 99 -21.88 -27.40 10.51
N VAL A 100 -21.24 -28.29 9.73
CA VAL A 100 -19.86 -28.70 10.00
C VAL A 100 -18.89 -27.52 9.82
N MET A 101 -19.13 -26.66 8.82
CA MET A 101 -18.35 -25.42 8.66
C MET A 101 -18.44 -24.54 9.92
N ALA A 102 -19.63 -24.33 10.45
CA ALA A 102 -19.84 -23.56 11.67
C ALA A 102 -19.14 -24.20 12.88
N GLU A 103 -19.24 -25.52 13.04
CA GLU A 103 -18.57 -26.26 14.10
C GLU A 103 -17.05 -26.18 14.08
N VAL A 104 -16.46 -26.09 12.89
CA VAL A 104 -15.00 -25.98 12.71
C VAL A 104 -14.52 -24.53 12.84
N VAL A 105 -15.22 -23.57 12.21
CA VAL A 105 -14.74 -22.19 12.08
C VAL A 105 -15.07 -21.36 13.33
N LEU A 106 -16.30 -21.47 13.86
CA LEU A 106 -16.73 -20.59 14.96
C LEU A 106 -15.89 -20.73 16.23
N PRO A 107 -15.53 -21.95 16.70
CA PRO A 107 -14.64 -22.08 17.87
C PRO A 107 -13.30 -21.39 17.66
N ASP A 108 -12.68 -21.52 16.49
CA ASP A 108 -11.39 -20.89 16.17
C ASP A 108 -11.51 -19.36 16.09
N VAL A 109 -12.64 -18.83 15.60
CA VAL A 109 -12.94 -17.39 15.63
C VAL A 109 -13.12 -16.89 17.07
N PHE A 110 -13.95 -17.57 17.87
CA PHE A 110 -14.25 -17.13 19.24
C PHE A 110 -13.06 -17.22 20.19
N CYS A 111 -12.17 -18.19 20.00
CA CYS A 111 -10.94 -18.27 20.82
C CYS A 111 -9.77 -17.45 20.27
N GLY A 112 -9.98 -16.70 19.17
CA GLY A 112 -8.95 -15.87 18.55
C GLY A 112 -7.90 -16.62 17.74
N LYS A 113 -7.98 -17.95 17.68
CA LYS A 113 -7.00 -18.78 16.95
C LYS A 113 -7.03 -18.57 15.44
N TYR A 114 -8.17 -18.14 14.90
CA TYR A 114 -8.34 -17.82 13.48
C TYR A 114 -7.46 -16.64 13.05
N PHE A 115 -7.12 -15.75 13.99
CA PHE A 115 -6.28 -14.57 13.79
C PHE A 115 -4.87 -14.73 14.36
N THR A 116 -4.46 -15.96 14.76
CA THR A 116 -3.10 -16.18 15.23
C THR A 116 -2.11 -16.14 14.07
N GLU A 117 -0.98 -15.45 14.31
CA GLU A 117 0.09 -15.35 13.34
C GLU A 117 0.56 -16.75 12.86
N PRO A 118 0.84 -16.90 11.57
CA PRO A 118 1.44 -18.12 11.06
C PRO A 118 2.80 -18.37 11.76
N SER A 119 2.97 -19.52 12.34
CA SER A 119 4.10 -19.87 13.23
C SER A 119 5.48 -19.96 12.55
N ASN A 120 5.62 -19.72 11.24
CA ASN A 120 6.83 -19.99 10.46
C ASN A 120 7.27 -18.88 9.51
N ILE A 121 6.94 -17.61 9.81
CA ILE A 121 7.30 -16.51 8.91
C ILE A 121 8.54 -15.77 9.44
N SER A 122 9.45 -15.45 8.53
CA SER A 122 10.58 -14.55 8.76
C SER A 122 10.04 -13.22 9.30
N ARG A 123 10.51 -12.81 10.48
CA ARG A 123 10.23 -11.47 11.04
C ARG A 123 11.06 -10.40 10.31
N GLU A 124 10.99 -10.39 8.99
CA GLU A 124 11.61 -9.34 8.20
C GLU A 124 10.96 -8.00 8.54
N ARG A 125 11.78 -7.00 8.87
CA ARG A 125 11.30 -5.65 9.14
C ARG A 125 11.02 -4.93 7.83
N VAL A 126 9.78 -4.46 7.68
CA VAL A 126 9.26 -3.77 6.48
C VAL A 126 8.70 -2.41 6.91
N MET A 127 9.08 -1.35 6.23
CA MET A 127 8.45 -0.05 6.38
C MET A 127 7.43 0.16 5.26
N ILE A 128 6.25 0.64 5.64
CA ILE A 128 5.18 1.02 4.71
C ILE A 128 4.91 2.50 4.93
N GLU A 129 5.23 3.31 3.94
CA GLU A 129 5.03 4.75 3.97
C GLU A 129 3.77 5.10 3.18
N PHE A 130 2.88 5.87 3.80
CA PHE A 130 1.60 6.23 3.21
C PHE A 130 1.06 7.55 3.78
N SER A 131 -0.03 8.06 3.21
CA SER A 131 -0.67 9.36 3.46
C SER A 131 0.05 10.53 2.79
N GLN A 132 1.21 10.94 3.25
CA GLN A 132 2.11 11.94 2.66
C GLN A 132 1.44 13.31 2.36
N PRO A 133 0.72 13.90 3.33
CA PRO A 133 0.09 15.19 3.13
C PRO A 133 1.14 16.33 3.15
N ASN A 134 0.77 17.46 2.54
CA ASN A 134 1.54 18.68 2.67
C ASN A 134 0.87 19.62 3.68
N THR A 135 1.64 20.18 4.62
CA THR A 135 1.13 21.26 5.45
C THR A 135 0.72 22.47 4.61
N HIS A 136 -0.12 23.33 5.11
CA HIS A 136 -0.64 24.51 4.39
C HIS A 136 -1.41 24.18 3.11
N LYS A 137 -1.84 22.93 2.96
CA LYS A 137 -2.75 22.47 1.90
C LYS A 137 -3.86 21.62 2.52
N GLY A 138 -5.04 21.64 1.90
CA GLY A 138 -6.16 20.82 2.35
C GLY A 138 -5.88 19.32 2.21
N PHE A 139 -6.28 18.57 3.21
CA PHE A 139 -6.32 17.11 3.12
C PHE A 139 -7.48 16.70 2.21
N HIS A 140 -7.24 15.84 1.24
CA HIS A 140 -8.23 15.49 0.22
C HIS A 140 -8.39 13.98 0.01
N VAL A 141 -9.39 13.59 -0.77
CA VAL A 141 -9.74 12.19 -1.05
C VAL A 141 -8.56 11.33 -1.55
N GLY A 142 -7.61 11.92 -2.25
CA GLY A 142 -6.37 11.22 -2.68
C GLY A 142 -5.52 10.78 -1.50
N HIS A 143 -5.35 11.64 -0.48
CA HIS A 143 -4.68 11.29 0.77
C HIS A 143 -5.47 10.20 1.53
N MET A 144 -6.81 10.34 1.63
CA MET A 144 -7.67 9.34 2.26
C MET A 144 -7.52 7.94 1.63
N ARG A 145 -7.46 7.88 0.29
CA ARG A 145 -7.23 6.63 -0.43
C ARG A 145 -5.89 6.00 -0.04
N ASN A 146 -4.82 6.80 -0.03
CA ASN A 146 -3.49 6.33 0.33
C ASN A 146 -3.43 5.87 1.80
N VAL A 147 -4.12 6.57 2.72
CA VAL A 147 -4.25 6.16 4.12
C VAL A 147 -4.94 4.79 4.24
N ALA A 148 -6.11 4.63 3.62
CA ALA A 148 -6.86 3.37 3.69
C ALA A 148 -6.08 2.19 3.09
N LEU A 149 -5.37 2.42 1.96
CA LEU A 149 -4.55 1.40 1.31
C LEU A 149 -3.32 1.06 2.16
N GLY A 150 -2.62 2.07 2.67
CA GLY A 150 -1.40 1.88 3.47
C GLY A 150 -1.68 1.17 4.79
N ASP A 151 -2.70 1.57 5.54
CA ASP A 151 -3.12 0.91 6.76
C ASP A 151 -3.55 -0.54 6.50
N SER A 152 -4.30 -0.79 5.41
CA SER A 152 -4.66 -2.15 5.02
C SER A 152 -3.44 -3.02 4.74
N LEU A 153 -2.42 -2.48 4.07
CA LEU A 153 -1.16 -3.17 3.82
C LEU A 153 -0.42 -3.44 5.14
N CYS A 154 -0.32 -2.47 6.05
CA CYS A 154 0.27 -2.67 7.37
C CYS A 154 -0.38 -3.85 8.09
N ARG A 155 -1.71 -3.87 8.16
CA ARG A 155 -2.47 -4.95 8.80
C ARG A 155 -2.25 -6.31 8.13
N ILE A 156 -2.21 -6.36 6.80
CA ILE A 156 -1.96 -7.60 6.03
C ILE A 156 -0.53 -8.11 6.28
N PHE A 157 0.48 -7.24 6.25
CA PHE A 157 1.86 -7.62 6.52
C PHE A 157 2.05 -8.07 7.96
N CYS A 158 1.49 -7.34 8.95
CA CYS A 158 1.49 -7.77 10.35
C CYS A 158 0.85 -9.15 10.53
N TYR A 159 -0.32 -9.37 9.93
CA TYR A 159 -1.00 -10.67 9.98
C TYR A 159 -0.15 -11.80 9.40
N ASN A 160 0.67 -11.51 8.39
CA ASN A 160 1.60 -12.46 7.79
C ASN A 160 2.93 -12.58 8.54
N GLY A 161 3.07 -11.98 9.73
CA GLY A 161 4.22 -12.16 10.62
C GLY A 161 5.44 -11.30 10.31
N TYR A 162 5.28 -10.25 9.51
CA TYR A 162 6.31 -9.23 9.31
C TYR A 162 6.38 -8.27 10.50
N ASP A 163 7.56 -7.76 10.79
CA ASP A 163 7.77 -6.63 11.71
C ASP A 163 7.55 -5.33 10.92
N VAL A 164 6.35 -4.77 11.01
CA VAL A 164 5.92 -3.63 10.19
C VAL A 164 6.14 -2.32 10.92
N VAL A 165 6.70 -1.35 10.21
CA VAL A 165 6.78 0.06 10.63
C VAL A 165 5.89 0.87 9.70
N GLY A 166 4.77 1.36 10.20
CA GLY A 166 3.89 2.31 9.50
C GLY A 166 4.47 3.72 9.55
N ALA A 167 4.79 4.31 8.42
CA ALA A 167 5.41 5.63 8.35
C ALA A 167 4.59 6.62 7.53
N ASN A 168 4.68 7.91 7.93
CA ASN A 168 4.14 9.03 7.17
C ASN A 168 5.29 9.99 6.83
N TYR A 169 5.30 10.55 5.64
CA TYR A 169 6.26 11.58 5.23
C TYR A 169 5.52 12.86 4.90
N ILE A 170 5.65 13.86 5.75
CA ILE A 170 4.90 15.12 5.66
C ILE A 170 5.75 16.19 4.98
N GLY A 171 5.20 16.76 3.90
CA GLY A 171 5.79 17.91 3.22
C GLY A 171 5.52 19.20 4.01
N ASP A 172 6.50 19.67 4.76
CA ASP A 172 6.39 20.84 5.62
C ASP A 172 7.32 21.99 5.23
N VAL A 173 7.95 21.90 4.06
CA VAL A 173 8.78 22.97 3.45
C VAL A 173 8.47 23.11 1.95
N GLY A 174 8.95 24.20 1.34
CA GLY A 174 8.87 24.41 -0.10
C GLY A 174 7.98 25.58 -0.54
N ALA A 175 7.88 25.75 -1.84
CA ALA A 175 7.24 26.92 -2.46
C ALA A 175 5.73 27.05 -2.13
N HIS A 176 5.05 25.97 -1.79
CA HIS A 176 3.64 26.03 -1.42
C HIS A 176 3.43 26.72 -0.09
N ILE A 177 4.34 26.51 0.87
CA ILE A 177 4.31 27.19 2.17
C ILE A 177 4.61 28.68 2.01
N ALA A 178 5.66 29.01 1.24
CA ALA A 178 5.98 30.41 0.96
C ALA A 178 4.80 31.16 0.30
N LYS A 179 4.05 30.53 -0.59
CA LYS A 179 2.82 31.11 -1.20
C LYS A 179 1.72 31.30 -0.17
N CYS A 180 1.48 30.31 0.68
CA CYS A 180 0.46 30.40 1.73
C CYS A 180 0.78 31.52 2.72
N LEU A 181 2.00 31.54 3.25
CA LEU A 181 2.45 32.59 4.19
C LEU A 181 2.47 33.96 3.54
N TRP A 182 2.86 34.08 2.26
CA TRP A 182 2.77 35.33 1.50
C TRP A 182 1.35 35.89 1.48
N PHE A 183 0.35 35.04 1.20
CA PHE A 183 -1.03 35.50 1.20
C PHE A 183 -1.54 35.78 2.59
N TYR A 184 -1.21 34.92 3.56
CA TYR A 184 -1.58 35.09 4.97
C TYR A 184 -1.11 36.42 5.54
N SER A 185 0.17 36.77 5.33
CA SER A 185 0.76 38.00 5.90
C SER A 185 0.38 39.27 5.15
N ASN A 186 0.11 39.22 3.82
CA ASN A 186 -0.08 40.46 3.04
C ASN A 186 -1.53 40.72 2.62
N TYR A 187 -2.38 39.68 2.54
CA TYR A 187 -3.71 39.82 1.94
C TYR A 187 -4.85 39.23 2.80
N ASN A 188 -4.52 38.39 3.76
CA ASN A 188 -5.54 37.86 4.65
C ASN A 188 -6.01 38.94 5.66
N THR A 189 -7.31 39.10 5.76
CA THR A 189 -7.97 40.00 6.75
C THR A 189 -8.79 39.25 7.77
N GLU A 190 -8.88 37.95 7.66
CA GLU A 190 -9.67 37.10 8.55
C GLU A 190 -8.84 36.59 9.72
N THR A 191 -9.48 36.44 10.86
CA THR A 191 -8.89 35.78 12.01
C THR A 191 -8.93 34.26 11.80
N PRO A 192 -7.86 33.53 12.17
CA PRO A 192 -7.88 32.07 12.09
C PRO A 192 -9.08 31.49 12.86
N PRO A 193 -9.78 30.49 12.29
CA PRO A 193 -10.92 29.86 12.97
C PRO A 193 -10.46 29.10 14.22
N GLU A 194 -11.41 28.73 15.10
CA GLU A 194 -11.08 27.95 16.29
C GLU A 194 -10.70 26.50 15.97
N LYS A 195 -11.31 25.94 14.90
CA LYS A 195 -11.08 24.55 14.41
C LYS A 195 -10.80 24.56 12.92
N PHE A 196 -10.24 23.46 12.40
CA PHE A 196 -9.92 23.26 10.98
C PHE A 196 -9.02 24.35 10.41
N ARG A 197 -8.00 24.70 11.20
CA ARG A 197 -7.03 25.75 10.82
C ARG A 197 -6.13 25.34 9.68
N GLY A 198 -5.82 24.05 9.58
CA GLY A 198 -5.04 23.50 8.47
C GLY A 198 -5.83 23.52 7.16
N GLU A 199 -7.13 23.22 7.20
CA GLU A 199 -8.03 23.36 6.04
C GLU A 199 -8.13 24.83 5.61
N TRP A 200 -8.34 25.73 6.53
CA TRP A 200 -8.33 27.18 6.28
C TRP A 200 -7.03 27.67 5.65
N LEU A 201 -5.84 27.18 6.10
CA LEU A 201 -4.57 27.48 5.42
C LEU A 201 -4.56 26.96 4.00
N GLY A 202 -5.17 25.82 3.71
CA GLY A 202 -5.36 25.28 2.38
C GLY A 202 -6.21 26.20 1.48
N GLU A 203 -7.23 26.85 2.02
CA GLU A 203 -8.01 27.88 1.33
C GLU A 203 -7.16 29.11 1.02
N LEU A 204 -6.38 29.59 1.99
CA LEU A 204 -5.46 30.71 1.79
C LEU A 204 -4.42 30.40 0.70
N TYR A 205 -3.88 29.17 0.69
CA TYR A 205 -3.01 28.71 -0.38
C TYR A 205 -3.70 28.77 -1.75
N THR A 206 -4.95 28.34 -1.83
CA THR A 206 -5.75 28.40 -3.06
C THR A 206 -5.96 29.83 -3.51
N HIS A 207 -6.24 30.75 -2.60
CA HIS A 207 -6.35 32.19 -2.88
C HIS A 207 -5.01 32.78 -3.34
N ALA A 208 -3.89 32.36 -2.75
CA ALA A 208 -2.55 32.76 -3.16
C ALA A 208 -2.25 32.35 -4.60
N VAL A 209 -2.55 31.10 -4.96
CA VAL A 209 -2.36 30.58 -6.34
C VAL A 209 -3.23 31.35 -7.33
N LYS A 210 -4.51 31.52 -7.03
CA LYS A 210 -5.45 32.27 -7.87
C LYS A 210 -4.96 33.70 -8.11
N LYS A 211 -4.56 34.41 -7.04
CA LYS A 211 -4.04 35.79 -7.14
C LYS A 211 -2.78 35.87 -7.99
N LEU A 212 -1.90 34.89 -7.89
CA LEU A 212 -0.68 34.82 -8.68
C LEU A 212 -0.96 34.53 -10.16
N ASP A 213 -1.97 33.67 -10.44
CA ASP A 213 -2.34 33.32 -11.82
C ASP A 213 -3.08 34.45 -12.52
N GLU A 214 -3.87 35.24 -11.81
CA GLU A 214 -4.59 36.41 -12.31
C GLU A 214 -3.68 37.64 -12.51
N ALA A 215 -2.50 37.66 -11.88
CA ALA A 215 -1.54 38.77 -12.01
C ALA A 215 -0.80 38.73 -13.33
N GLU A 216 -0.60 39.91 -13.95
CA GLU A 216 0.10 40.08 -15.22
C GLU A 216 1.24 41.10 -15.12
N GLY A 217 2.19 41.03 -16.05
CA GLY A 217 3.27 41.99 -16.22
C GLY A 217 4.07 42.28 -14.97
N GLN A 218 4.17 43.55 -14.58
CA GLN A 218 4.94 44.02 -13.42
C GLN A 218 4.41 43.49 -12.09
N GLU A 219 3.12 43.27 -11.96
CA GLU A 219 2.49 42.77 -10.74
C GLU A 219 2.88 41.32 -10.49
N LYS A 220 2.86 40.48 -11.51
CA LYS A 220 3.28 39.08 -11.39
C LYS A 220 4.75 38.96 -10.97
N ILE A 221 5.60 39.76 -11.55
CA ILE A 221 7.04 39.83 -11.19
C ILE A 221 7.21 40.22 -9.72
N LYS A 222 6.45 41.20 -9.25
CA LYS A 222 6.46 41.66 -7.87
C LYS A 222 6.06 40.52 -6.93
N PHE A 223 4.94 39.83 -7.18
CA PHE A 223 4.46 38.72 -6.33
C PHE A 223 5.44 37.55 -6.28
N GLN A 224 5.99 37.18 -7.43
CA GLN A 224 7.02 36.14 -7.50
C GLN A 224 8.26 36.49 -6.66
N LYS A 225 8.68 37.75 -6.71
CA LYS A 225 9.80 38.23 -5.90
C LYS A 225 9.50 38.20 -4.42
N GLU A 226 8.29 38.62 -3.97
CA GLU A 226 7.87 38.58 -2.58
C GLU A 226 7.82 37.14 -2.06
N ILE A 227 7.26 36.20 -2.83
CA ILE A 227 7.21 34.76 -2.48
C ILE A 227 8.63 34.19 -2.37
N SER A 228 9.51 34.51 -3.34
CA SER A 228 10.91 34.07 -3.31
C SER A 228 11.66 34.60 -2.08
N GLN A 229 11.40 35.83 -1.66
CA GLN A 229 11.98 36.38 -0.43
C GLN A 229 11.53 35.64 0.83
N ILE A 230 10.25 35.25 0.91
CA ILE A 230 9.74 34.46 2.02
C ILE A 230 10.40 33.07 2.03
N GLN A 231 10.51 32.42 0.86
CA GLN A 231 11.20 31.15 0.76
C GLN A 231 12.65 31.23 1.22
N GLN A 232 13.39 32.23 0.78
CA GLN A 232 14.78 32.48 1.21
C GLN A 232 14.90 32.73 2.73
N LYS A 233 13.94 33.44 3.35
CA LYS A 233 13.93 33.65 4.79
C LYS A 233 13.66 32.36 5.57
N LEU A 234 12.76 31.50 5.08
CA LEU A 234 12.52 30.18 5.66
C LEU A 234 13.77 29.30 5.57
N GLU A 235 14.43 29.25 4.41
CA GLU A 235 15.68 28.52 4.19
C GLU A 235 16.83 29.07 5.06
N ALA A 236 16.91 30.39 5.23
CA ALA A 236 17.89 31.04 6.11
C ALA A 236 17.56 30.95 7.61
N LYS A 237 16.43 30.31 7.97
CA LYS A 237 15.92 30.19 9.36
C LYS A 237 15.80 31.54 10.07
N ASP A 238 15.25 32.55 9.36
CA ASP A 238 14.93 33.84 9.95
C ASP A 238 13.95 33.67 11.11
N GLU A 239 14.29 34.21 12.30
CA GLU A 239 13.57 33.92 13.54
C GLU A 239 12.06 34.25 13.48
N GLU A 240 11.69 35.37 12.86
CA GLU A 240 10.30 35.81 12.79
C GLU A 240 9.48 34.86 11.86
N PHE A 241 10.04 34.52 10.70
CA PHE A 241 9.39 33.64 9.74
C PHE A 241 9.33 32.18 10.19
N ILE A 242 10.33 31.70 10.92
CA ILE A 242 10.33 30.36 11.50
C ILE A 242 9.23 30.22 12.56
N GLN A 243 9.04 31.21 13.42
CA GLN A 243 7.95 31.17 14.43
C GLN A 243 6.56 31.15 13.77
N GLU A 244 6.36 31.92 12.69
CA GLU A 244 5.08 31.90 11.97
C GLU A 244 4.89 30.59 11.23
N TRP A 245 5.93 30.04 10.61
CA TRP A 245 5.90 28.73 9.97
C TRP A 245 5.61 27.61 10.99
N GLU A 246 6.31 27.55 12.11
CA GLU A 246 6.08 26.55 13.15
C GLU A 246 4.63 26.58 13.66
N LYS A 247 4.12 27.77 13.95
CA LYS A 247 2.75 27.96 14.38
C LYS A 247 1.72 27.48 13.35
N THR A 248 1.89 27.83 12.09
CA THR A 248 0.95 27.47 11.03
C THR A 248 1.11 26.01 10.60
N ARG A 249 2.33 25.47 10.65
CA ARG A 249 2.61 24.05 10.49
C ARG A 249 1.85 23.21 11.52
N GLU A 250 1.90 23.61 12.79
CA GLU A 250 1.21 22.92 13.88
C GLU A 250 -0.30 22.85 13.65
N TRP A 251 -0.92 23.90 13.09
CA TRP A 251 -2.34 23.87 12.73
C TRP A 251 -2.69 22.79 11.70
N SER A 252 -1.85 22.63 10.70
CA SER A 252 -2.04 21.56 9.72
C SER A 252 -1.85 20.17 10.32
N LEU A 253 -0.85 20.01 11.20
CA LEU A 253 -0.57 18.73 11.86
C LEU A 253 -1.69 18.33 12.82
N MET A 254 -2.30 19.29 13.53
CA MET A 254 -3.47 19.02 14.37
C MET A 254 -4.67 18.53 13.56
N ASP A 255 -4.97 19.17 12.44
CA ASP A 255 -6.06 18.75 11.56
C ASP A 255 -5.79 17.35 10.97
N PHE A 256 -4.55 17.04 10.57
CA PHE A 256 -4.18 15.70 10.10
C PHE A 256 -4.37 14.65 11.20
N GLN A 257 -3.96 14.97 12.43
CA GLN A 257 -4.12 14.08 13.57
C GLN A 257 -5.60 13.77 13.84
N GLU A 258 -6.49 14.77 13.82
CA GLU A 258 -7.93 14.57 13.97
C GLU A 258 -8.50 13.63 12.89
N ILE A 259 -8.02 13.77 11.64
CA ILE A 259 -8.42 12.90 10.53
C ILE A 259 -7.94 11.46 10.75
N TYR A 260 -6.69 11.27 11.18
CA TYR A 260 -6.15 9.94 11.44
C TYR A 260 -6.85 9.26 12.62
N GLU A 261 -7.16 9.98 13.69
CA GLU A 261 -7.95 9.48 14.81
C GLU A 261 -9.36 9.06 14.37
N TRP A 262 -10.02 9.86 13.52
CA TRP A 262 -11.31 9.52 12.96
C TRP A 262 -11.28 8.25 12.07
N LEU A 263 -10.16 8.02 11.35
CA LEU A 263 -9.96 6.85 10.51
C LEU A 263 -9.49 5.61 11.29
N ASP A 264 -9.21 5.72 12.59
CA ASP A 264 -8.58 4.68 13.41
C ASP A 264 -7.23 4.21 12.82
N VAL A 265 -6.41 5.18 12.37
CA VAL A 265 -5.10 4.95 11.78
C VAL A 265 -4.03 5.65 12.61
N SER A 266 -2.92 4.95 12.84
CA SER A 266 -1.75 5.48 13.53
C SER A 266 -0.47 5.18 12.75
N PHE A 267 0.55 5.98 13.01
CA PHE A 267 1.88 5.80 12.44
C PHE A 267 2.89 5.52 13.55
N ASP A 268 3.80 4.59 13.30
CA ASP A 268 4.92 4.31 14.21
C ASP A 268 5.96 5.43 14.14
N HIS A 269 6.08 6.07 12.96
CA HIS A 269 6.99 7.18 12.75
C HIS A 269 6.46 8.20 11.74
N ILE A 270 6.76 9.47 11.99
CA ILE A 270 6.48 10.58 11.07
C ILE A 270 7.79 11.25 10.71
N PHE A 271 8.11 11.24 9.41
CA PHE A 271 9.21 11.99 8.84
C PHE A 271 8.72 13.34 8.35
N TYR A 272 9.56 14.35 8.47
CA TYR A 272 9.30 15.67 7.94
C TYR A 272 10.30 16.03 6.84
N GLU A 273 9.82 16.67 5.78
CA GLU A 273 10.68 17.08 4.67
C GLU A 273 11.77 18.05 5.11
N SER A 274 11.48 18.91 6.10
CA SER A 274 12.44 19.84 6.70
C SER A 274 13.61 19.19 7.43
N GLU A 275 13.48 17.92 7.84
CA GLU A 275 14.51 17.18 8.59
C GLU A 275 15.57 16.57 7.68
N VAL A 276 15.21 16.27 6.42
CA VAL A 276 16.09 15.53 5.48
C VAL A 276 16.66 16.40 4.36
N ASP A 277 16.33 17.68 4.32
CA ASP A 277 16.69 18.59 3.20
C ASP A 277 18.21 18.77 3.05
N GLU A 278 18.89 19.14 4.14
CA GLU A 278 20.35 19.37 4.14
C GLU A 278 21.12 18.06 3.93
N GLU A 279 20.65 16.95 4.50
CA GLU A 279 21.28 15.66 4.34
C GLU A 279 21.15 15.15 2.90
N GLY A 280 19.99 15.33 2.27
CA GLY A 280 19.80 15.02 0.85
C GLY A 280 20.75 15.80 -0.04
N ARG A 281 20.97 17.07 0.27
CA ARG A 281 21.96 17.89 -0.43
C ARG A 281 23.38 17.36 -0.29
N GLN A 282 23.78 16.96 0.90
CA GLN A 282 25.13 16.40 1.14
C GLN A 282 25.33 15.08 0.40
N ILE A 283 24.32 14.19 0.41
CA ILE A 283 24.37 12.91 -0.32
C ILE A 283 24.62 13.15 -1.81
N VAL A 284 23.93 14.12 -2.42
CA VAL A 284 24.08 14.41 -3.84
C VAL A 284 25.46 14.98 -4.15
N ILE A 285 25.97 15.92 -3.33
CA ILE A 285 27.30 16.51 -3.51
C ILE A 285 28.40 15.44 -3.35
N GLU A 286 28.25 14.55 -2.39
CA GLU A 286 29.20 13.44 -2.21
C GLU A 286 29.11 12.42 -3.36
N GLY A 287 27.93 12.12 -3.82
CA GLY A 287 27.68 11.21 -4.96
C GLY A 287 28.30 11.75 -6.26
N GLU A 288 28.23 13.04 -6.49
CA GLU A 288 28.90 13.70 -7.63
C GLU A 288 30.40 13.56 -7.53
N LYS A 289 31.01 13.84 -6.35
CA LYS A 289 32.46 13.67 -6.12
C LYS A 289 32.92 12.23 -6.31
N LYS A 290 32.07 11.25 -6.03
CA LYS A 290 32.34 9.81 -6.21
C LYS A 290 32.08 9.34 -7.65
N GLY A 291 31.56 10.20 -8.53
CA GLY A 291 31.21 9.90 -9.92
C GLY A 291 29.94 9.05 -10.06
N ILE A 292 29.09 9.02 -9.03
CA ILE A 292 27.78 8.35 -9.08
C ILE A 292 26.76 9.25 -9.78
N PHE A 293 26.79 10.55 -9.48
CA PHE A 293 25.94 11.55 -10.10
C PHE A 293 26.76 12.42 -11.06
N GLN A 294 26.11 13.02 -12.02
CA GLN A 294 26.71 13.82 -13.09
C GLN A 294 26.29 15.28 -13.00
N TYR A 295 27.22 16.16 -13.32
CA TYR A 295 26.92 17.59 -13.48
C TYR A 295 26.52 17.85 -14.95
N SER A 296 25.33 18.35 -15.17
CA SER A 296 24.81 18.68 -16.52
C SER A 296 24.02 20.00 -16.48
N GLU A 297 24.34 20.93 -17.38
CA GLU A 297 23.66 22.22 -17.55
C GLU A 297 23.49 23.04 -16.25
N GLY A 298 24.44 22.93 -15.33
CA GLY A 298 24.40 23.64 -14.05
C GLY A 298 23.69 22.85 -12.91
N ALA A 299 23.08 21.71 -13.19
CA ALA A 299 22.40 20.86 -12.23
C ALA A 299 23.18 19.56 -11.97
N ILE A 300 22.93 18.92 -10.85
CA ILE A 300 23.45 17.58 -10.53
C ILE A 300 22.30 16.57 -10.62
N GLY A 301 22.54 15.45 -11.27
CA GLY A 301 21.56 14.40 -11.43
C GLY A 301 22.17 13.08 -11.89
N ILE A 302 21.33 12.17 -12.30
CA ILE A 302 21.72 10.89 -12.89
C ILE A 302 21.09 10.74 -14.27
N ASP A 303 21.87 10.22 -15.21
CA ASP A 303 21.40 9.86 -16.54
C ASP A 303 20.78 8.47 -16.51
N LEU A 304 19.49 8.40 -16.83
CA LEU A 304 18.68 7.19 -16.89
C LEU A 304 18.12 7.00 -18.32
N GLU A 305 18.85 7.46 -19.35
CA GLU A 305 18.41 7.27 -20.75
C GLU A 305 18.33 5.78 -21.14
N GLU A 306 19.20 4.94 -20.58
CA GLU A 306 19.17 3.49 -20.82
C GLU A 306 17.89 2.82 -20.28
N GLU A 307 17.27 3.41 -19.25
CA GLU A 307 16.00 3.00 -18.67
C GLU A 307 14.78 3.75 -19.26
N GLU A 308 14.99 4.54 -20.32
CA GLU A 308 13.96 5.38 -20.96
C GLU A 308 13.35 6.46 -20.03
N LEU A 309 14.05 6.83 -18.94
CA LEU A 309 13.58 7.81 -17.95
C LEU A 309 14.24 9.20 -18.11
N GLY A 310 15.25 9.32 -18.97
CA GLY A 310 15.97 10.58 -19.23
C GLY A 310 16.86 11.02 -18.08
N PHE A 311 17.18 12.33 -18.01
CA PHE A 311 18.03 12.86 -16.95
C PHE A 311 17.22 13.18 -15.70
N PHE A 312 17.48 12.45 -14.60
CA PHE A 312 16.83 12.61 -13.32
C PHE A 312 17.59 13.62 -12.46
N MET A 313 17.06 14.84 -12.35
CA MET A 313 17.69 15.94 -11.63
C MET A 313 17.54 15.77 -10.10
N LEU A 314 18.63 15.97 -9.37
CA LEU A 314 18.72 15.89 -7.90
C LEU A 314 18.93 17.27 -7.26
N LEU A 315 19.84 18.09 -7.81
CA LEU A 315 20.05 19.48 -7.37
C LEU A 315 19.92 20.42 -8.56
N LYS A 316 19.28 21.56 -8.33
CA LYS A 316 19.18 22.65 -9.32
C LYS A 316 20.49 23.44 -9.43
N SER A 317 20.60 24.24 -10.49
CA SER A 317 21.74 25.11 -10.72
C SER A 317 21.97 26.17 -9.64
N ASP A 318 20.94 26.53 -8.87
CA ASP A 318 21.02 27.42 -7.71
C ASP A 318 21.43 26.71 -6.41
N GLY A 319 21.66 25.39 -6.47
CA GLY A 319 22.02 24.54 -5.35
C GLY A 319 20.86 24.09 -4.48
N ASN A 320 19.63 24.41 -4.88
CA ASN A 320 18.43 23.98 -4.17
C ASN A 320 18.12 22.51 -4.42
N THR A 321 17.70 21.81 -3.37
CA THR A 321 17.27 20.42 -3.42
C THR A 321 15.96 20.27 -4.19
N LEU A 322 15.80 19.11 -4.82
CA LEU A 322 14.52 18.63 -5.34
C LEU A 322 13.97 17.54 -4.41
N TYR A 323 12.72 17.14 -4.61
CA TYR A 323 12.13 16.02 -3.86
C TYR A 323 13.02 14.77 -3.94
N SER A 324 13.55 14.49 -5.11
CA SER A 324 14.42 13.34 -5.37
C SER A 324 15.67 13.27 -4.48
N SER A 325 16.30 14.40 -4.14
CA SER A 325 17.45 14.39 -3.22
C SER A 325 17.04 14.14 -1.77
N LYS A 326 15.89 14.65 -1.36
CA LYS A 326 15.33 14.41 -0.01
C LYS A 326 14.93 12.95 0.16
N ASP A 327 14.39 12.33 -0.89
CA ASP A 327 14.02 10.91 -0.90
C ASP A 327 15.24 9.99 -0.76
N LEU A 328 16.40 10.38 -1.29
CA LEU A 328 17.65 9.65 -1.06
C LEU A 328 18.05 9.64 0.42
N ALA A 329 18.00 10.80 1.09
CA ALA A 329 18.26 10.89 2.52
C ALA A 329 17.24 10.10 3.32
N LEU A 330 15.96 10.26 3.01
CA LEU A 330 14.89 9.51 3.65
C LEU A 330 15.05 8.00 3.49
N ALA A 331 15.42 7.54 2.29
CA ALA A 331 15.71 6.13 2.06
C ALA A 331 16.87 5.63 2.92
N GLN A 332 17.98 6.40 2.99
CA GLN A 332 19.12 6.07 3.84
C GLN A 332 18.69 5.95 5.31
N HIS A 333 17.94 6.93 5.85
CA HIS A 333 17.41 6.90 7.22
C HIS A 333 16.60 5.62 7.50
N LYS A 334 15.71 5.22 6.58
CA LYS A 334 14.89 4.02 6.72
C LYS A 334 15.71 2.75 6.87
N PHE A 335 16.71 2.58 6.03
CA PHE A 335 17.55 1.38 6.05
C PHE A 335 18.55 1.38 7.20
N GLU A 336 19.19 2.50 7.51
CA GLU A 336 20.25 2.59 8.51
C GLU A 336 19.72 2.68 9.95
N HIS A 337 18.71 3.54 10.19
CA HIS A 337 18.22 3.80 11.54
C HIS A 337 17.10 2.86 11.97
N PHE A 338 16.22 2.46 11.03
CA PHE A 338 15.12 1.55 11.34
C PHE A 338 15.44 0.10 11.06
N GLY A 339 16.55 -0.20 10.37
CA GLY A 339 16.99 -1.55 10.06
C GLY A 339 16.00 -2.32 9.17
N VAL A 340 15.23 -1.62 8.36
CA VAL A 340 14.26 -2.24 7.45
C VAL A 340 14.98 -2.98 6.32
N LYS A 341 14.39 -4.08 5.87
CA LYS A 341 14.88 -4.85 4.72
C LYS A 341 14.13 -4.46 3.44
N ARG A 342 12.95 -3.89 3.59
CA ARG A 342 12.10 -3.44 2.49
C ARG A 342 11.38 -2.16 2.88
N SER A 343 11.33 -1.20 1.96
CA SER A 343 10.51 0.01 2.07
C SER A 343 9.46 0.00 0.95
N ILE A 344 8.21 0.16 1.33
CA ILE A 344 7.04 0.19 0.43
C ILE A 344 6.45 1.58 0.49
N TYR A 345 6.25 2.20 -0.68
CA TYR A 345 5.67 3.53 -0.81
C TYR A 345 4.27 3.42 -1.42
N VAL A 346 3.28 3.93 -0.72
CA VAL A 346 1.89 3.98 -1.19
C VAL A 346 1.63 5.36 -1.78
N VAL A 347 1.79 5.47 -3.09
CA VAL A 347 1.72 6.75 -3.82
C VAL A 347 0.68 6.72 -4.92
N GLY A 348 0.33 7.88 -5.47
CA GLY A 348 -0.52 7.99 -6.65
C GLY A 348 0.18 7.55 -7.94
N ALA A 349 -0.59 7.20 -8.97
CA ALA A 349 -0.05 6.76 -10.26
C ALA A 349 0.76 7.86 -10.98
N GLU A 350 0.55 9.12 -10.63
CA GLU A 350 1.32 10.27 -11.13
C GLU A 350 2.77 10.32 -10.62
N GLN A 351 3.10 9.50 -9.63
CA GLN A 351 4.45 9.38 -9.03
C GLN A 351 5.29 8.26 -9.69
N THR A 352 5.06 7.97 -10.97
CA THR A 352 5.73 6.86 -11.68
C THR A 352 7.25 7.00 -11.80
N LEU A 353 7.82 8.20 -11.64
CA LEU A 353 9.27 8.41 -11.64
C LEU A 353 9.94 8.14 -10.28
N HIS A 354 9.16 7.97 -9.22
CA HIS A 354 9.66 7.52 -7.92
C HIS A 354 9.91 6.02 -7.90
#